data_640dd75a86fb3de3510d9cbbbff16bc5
#
_entry.id   640dd75a86fb3de3510d9cbbbff16bc5
#
_cell.length_a   1.000
_cell.length_b   1.000
_cell.length_c   1.000
_cell.angle_alpha   90.00
_cell.angle_beta   90.00
_cell.angle_gamma   90.00
#
_symmetry.space_group_name_H-M   'P 1'
#
loop_
_entity.id
_entity.type
_entity.pdbx_description
1 polymer ?
#
loop_
_entity_poly.entity_id
_entity_poly.type
_entity_poly.pdbx_seq_one_letter_code
_entity_poly.pdbx_strand_id
1 'polypeptide(L)'
;MKIISLANSAGGVGKTTLAHCLAVAFTEFGKKTLLIDLDPAGALTFRLGFENPRTSIADFLNGSRVNDSNLVTASERFDFIPADSRLVANFSADALSKVISELPKSYDVVILDLPGSLSQPLSMALSVSQLVIVPVRNNLHSLRGYLQVKSISAGVEVKALAIGTNVLIAEAELIDEPLLESNELEAAAATKFSVLTHSKASESAESFRNVGYSILEKLGLE
;
A
#
# COMPACT_ATOMS: atom_id res chain seq x y z
N MET A 1 -5.17 7.34 -13.95
CA MET A 1 -4.89 6.33 -12.90
C MET A 1 -3.42 6.40 -12.56
N LYS A 2 -3.10 6.50 -11.30
CA LYS A 2 -1.73 6.47 -10.75
C LYS A 2 -1.58 5.22 -9.88
N ILE A 3 -0.40 4.61 -9.90
CA ILE A 3 -0.11 3.38 -9.15
C ILE A 3 1.00 3.70 -8.16
N ILE A 4 0.77 3.42 -6.89
CA ILE A 4 1.76 3.56 -5.83
C ILE A 4 2.02 2.22 -5.17
N SER A 5 3.27 1.94 -4.85
CA SER A 5 3.67 0.76 -4.11
C SER A 5 4.17 1.11 -2.72
N LEU A 6 3.78 0.33 -1.73
CA LEU A 6 4.29 0.43 -0.38
C LEU A 6 5.30 -0.69 -0.15
N ALA A 7 6.58 -0.35 -0.11
CA ALA A 7 7.67 -1.30 -0.06
C ALA A 7 8.63 -1.00 1.08
N ASN A 8 9.13 -2.01 1.73
CA ASN A 8 10.33 -2.03 2.55
C ASN A 8 10.68 -3.50 2.80
N SER A 9 11.91 -3.90 2.59
CA SER A 9 12.34 -5.28 2.83
C SER A 9 12.37 -5.65 4.32
N ALA A 10 12.27 -4.65 5.22
CA ALA A 10 12.09 -4.87 6.64
C ALA A 10 10.63 -5.20 6.98
N GLY A 11 10.43 -6.24 7.79
CA GLY A 11 9.13 -6.55 8.38
C GLY A 11 8.75 -5.58 9.51
N GLY A 12 7.43 -5.42 9.78
CA GLY A 12 6.93 -4.67 10.93
C GLY A 12 7.11 -3.14 10.87
N VAL A 13 7.47 -2.58 9.71
CA VAL A 13 7.66 -1.12 9.54
C VAL A 13 6.36 -0.35 9.32
N GLY A 14 5.21 -1.03 9.19
CA GLY A 14 3.90 -0.38 9.05
C GLY A 14 3.37 -0.29 7.63
N LYS A 15 3.91 -1.01 6.63
CA LYS A 15 3.42 -1.02 5.24
C LYS A 15 1.91 -1.23 5.13
N THR A 16 1.43 -2.34 5.66
CA THR A 16 0.00 -2.73 5.63
C THR A 16 -0.91 -1.71 6.32
N THR A 17 -0.47 -1.14 7.44
CA THR A 17 -1.21 -0.07 8.13
C THR A 17 -1.27 1.19 7.26
N LEU A 18 -0.15 1.55 6.66
CA LEU A 18 -0.05 2.68 5.73
C LEU A 18 -0.94 2.47 4.51
N ALA A 19 -0.91 1.26 3.89
CA ALA A 19 -1.75 0.91 2.75
C ALA A 19 -3.24 1.13 3.04
N HIS A 20 -3.71 0.59 4.14
CA HIS A 20 -5.09 0.71 4.58
C HIS A 20 -5.48 2.18 4.85
N CYS A 21 -4.68 2.89 5.64
CA CYS A 21 -4.98 4.27 6.01
C CYS A 21 -4.92 5.21 4.78
N LEU A 22 -3.98 5.02 3.85
CA LEU A 22 -3.93 5.82 2.62
C LEU A 22 -5.12 5.54 1.71
N ALA A 23 -5.59 4.28 1.61
CA ALA A 23 -6.79 3.97 0.82
C ALA A 23 -8.01 4.73 1.36
N VAL A 24 -8.16 4.82 2.68
CA VAL A 24 -9.24 5.60 3.31
C VAL A 24 -9.03 7.10 3.11
N ALA A 25 -7.83 7.63 3.33
CA ALA A 25 -7.52 9.04 3.13
C ALA A 25 -7.82 9.50 1.70
N PHE A 26 -7.40 8.75 0.69
CA PHE A 26 -7.69 9.07 -0.71
C PHE A 26 -9.18 9.05 -1.01
N THR A 27 -9.93 8.11 -0.41
CA THR A 27 -11.38 8.07 -0.52
C THR A 27 -12.05 9.26 0.16
N GLU A 28 -11.55 9.73 1.31
CA GLU A 28 -12.01 10.97 1.96
C GLU A 28 -11.78 12.19 1.07
N PHE A 29 -10.69 12.21 0.28
CA PHE A 29 -10.40 13.22 -0.75
C PHE A 29 -11.15 13.00 -2.08
N GLY A 30 -12.14 12.10 -2.11
CA GLY A 30 -12.99 11.86 -3.27
C GLY A 30 -12.35 11.05 -4.39
N LYS A 31 -11.18 10.42 -4.17
CA LYS A 31 -10.51 9.62 -5.19
C LYS A 31 -11.07 8.20 -5.22
N LYS A 32 -11.33 7.69 -6.43
CA LYS A 32 -11.67 6.28 -6.64
C LYS A 32 -10.42 5.44 -6.43
N THR A 33 -10.39 4.70 -5.34
CA THR A 33 -9.19 3.99 -4.89
C THR A 33 -9.38 2.48 -4.96
N LEU A 34 -8.38 1.79 -5.54
CA LEU A 34 -8.24 0.35 -5.47
C LEU A 34 -7.02 0.01 -4.60
N LEU A 35 -7.21 -0.86 -3.62
CA LEU A 35 -6.15 -1.41 -2.80
C LEU A 35 -5.94 -2.87 -3.17
N ILE A 36 -4.70 -3.28 -3.43
CA ILE A 36 -4.34 -4.66 -3.78
C ILE A 36 -3.32 -5.17 -2.75
N ASP A 37 -3.66 -6.27 -2.10
CA ASP A 37 -2.72 -7.00 -1.24
C ASP A 37 -1.88 -7.94 -2.12
N LEU A 38 -0.56 -7.77 -2.10
CA LEU A 38 0.42 -8.60 -2.82
C LEU A 38 1.33 -9.38 -1.86
N ASP A 39 1.01 -9.38 -0.54
CA ASP A 39 1.73 -10.17 0.45
C ASP A 39 1.10 -11.58 0.57
N PRO A 40 1.84 -12.67 0.27
CA PRO A 40 1.32 -14.03 0.44
C PRO A 40 0.91 -14.35 1.90
N ALA A 41 1.37 -13.58 2.89
CA ALA A 41 0.92 -13.70 4.27
C ALA A 41 -0.52 -13.18 4.48
N GLY A 42 -1.05 -12.36 3.54
CA GLY A 42 -2.42 -11.85 3.56
C GLY A 42 -2.77 -11.01 4.79
N ALA A 43 -1.80 -10.28 5.35
CA ALA A 43 -2.01 -9.51 6.57
C ALA A 43 -3.06 -8.41 6.40
N LEU A 44 -3.06 -7.74 5.25
CA LEU A 44 -4.07 -6.75 4.90
C LEU A 44 -5.43 -7.40 4.67
N THR A 45 -5.46 -8.51 3.95
CA THR A 45 -6.65 -9.32 3.66
C THR A 45 -7.34 -9.74 4.95
N PHE A 46 -6.57 -10.29 5.91
CA PHE A 46 -7.07 -10.66 7.22
C PHE A 46 -7.60 -9.44 8.01
N ARG A 47 -6.84 -8.35 8.03
CA ARG A 47 -7.23 -7.10 8.72
C ARG A 47 -8.56 -6.55 8.23
N LEU A 48 -8.82 -6.61 6.91
CA LEU A 48 -10.08 -6.15 6.32
C LEU A 48 -11.23 -7.15 6.51
N GLY A 49 -10.97 -8.31 7.12
CA GLY A 49 -11.97 -9.32 7.47
C GLY A 49 -12.29 -10.31 6.36
N PHE A 50 -11.40 -10.45 5.38
CA PHE A 50 -11.55 -11.40 4.27
C PHE A 50 -10.68 -12.64 4.51
N GLU A 51 -11.08 -13.49 5.45
CA GLU A 51 -10.47 -14.80 5.63
C GLU A 51 -10.90 -15.76 4.51
N ASN A 52 -9.93 -16.46 3.90
CA ASN A 52 -10.16 -17.42 2.83
C ASN A 52 -11.00 -16.84 1.67
N PRO A 53 -10.52 -15.81 0.97
CA PRO A 53 -11.25 -15.20 -0.13
C PRO A 53 -11.47 -16.25 -1.25
N ARG A 54 -12.67 -16.25 -1.85
CA ARG A 54 -12.98 -17.14 -2.99
C ARG A 54 -12.13 -16.85 -4.22
N THR A 55 -11.77 -15.59 -4.38
CA THR A 55 -10.93 -15.09 -5.47
C THR A 55 -9.92 -14.13 -4.88
N SER A 56 -8.67 -14.26 -5.28
CA SER A 56 -7.56 -13.42 -4.84
C SER A 56 -6.78 -12.86 -6.03
N ILE A 57 -5.84 -11.99 -5.77
CA ILE A 57 -4.93 -11.49 -6.79
C ILE A 57 -4.15 -12.63 -7.49
N ALA A 58 -3.88 -13.76 -6.80
CA ALA A 58 -3.21 -14.92 -7.41
C ALA A 58 -4.02 -15.53 -8.55
N ASP A 59 -5.36 -15.54 -8.49
CA ASP A 59 -6.21 -16.00 -9.58
C ASP A 59 -6.08 -15.10 -10.80
N PHE A 60 -6.04 -13.79 -10.61
CA PHE A 60 -5.91 -12.81 -11.68
C PHE A 60 -4.52 -12.85 -12.33
N LEU A 61 -3.46 -12.99 -11.53
CA LEU A 61 -2.10 -13.17 -12.03
C LEU A 61 -1.95 -14.47 -12.86
N ASN A 62 -2.79 -15.48 -12.61
CA ASN A 62 -2.88 -16.73 -13.38
C ASN A 62 -3.85 -16.63 -14.58
N GLY A 63 -4.35 -15.46 -14.92
CA GLY A 63 -5.13 -15.20 -16.12
C GLY A 63 -6.65 -15.23 -15.93
N SER A 64 -7.16 -15.32 -14.71
CA SER A 64 -8.59 -15.08 -14.46
C SER A 64 -8.91 -13.61 -14.69
N ARG A 65 -10.09 -13.31 -15.26
CA ARG A 65 -10.50 -11.93 -15.49
C ARG A 65 -10.98 -11.26 -14.21
N VAL A 66 -10.54 -10.00 -14.00
CA VAL A 66 -11.13 -9.12 -13.00
C VAL A 66 -12.48 -8.61 -13.53
N ASN A 67 -13.51 -8.73 -12.72
CA ASN A 67 -14.84 -8.20 -13.03
C ASN A 67 -15.47 -7.61 -11.74
N ASP A 68 -16.55 -6.86 -11.89
CA ASP A 68 -17.21 -6.19 -10.76
C ASP A 68 -17.68 -7.15 -9.66
N SER A 69 -18.01 -8.40 -10.00
CA SER A 69 -18.50 -9.36 -9.02
C SER A 69 -17.39 -10.00 -8.15
N ASN A 70 -16.13 -9.90 -8.57
CA ASN A 70 -15.01 -10.43 -7.82
C ASN A 70 -14.10 -9.34 -7.21
N LEU A 71 -14.45 -8.05 -7.41
CA LEU A 71 -13.94 -6.94 -6.61
C LEU A 71 -14.73 -6.84 -5.31
N VAL A 72 -14.03 -6.59 -4.23
CA VAL A 72 -14.64 -6.38 -2.92
C VAL A 72 -14.64 -4.89 -2.63
N THR A 73 -15.80 -4.31 -2.30
CA THR A 73 -15.85 -2.95 -1.78
C THR A 73 -15.76 -3.01 -0.25
N ALA A 74 -14.71 -2.43 0.30
CA ALA A 74 -14.52 -2.37 1.74
C ALA A 74 -15.54 -1.43 2.41
N SER A 75 -15.83 -1.65 3.68
CA SER A 75 -16.74 -0.81 4.47
C SER A 75 -16.33 0.67 4.51
N GLU A 76 -15.06 0.95 4.28
CA GLU A 76 -14.45 2.28 4.21
C GLU A 76 -14.40 2.85 2.77
N ARG A 77 -15.20 2.29 1.86
CA ARG A 77 -15.54 2.82 0.51
C ARG A 77 -14.44 2.80 -0.54
N PHE A 78 -13.39 2.03 -0.38
CA PHE A 78 -12.43 1.69 -1.45
C PHE A 78 -12.69 0.27 -1.98
N ASP A 79 -12.31 0.01 -3.21
CA ASP A 79 -12.33 -1.36 -3.75
C ASP A 79 -11.05 -2.10 -3.36
N PHE A 80 -11.15 -3.41 -3.17
CA PHE A 80 -10.07 -4.24 -2.66
C PHE A 80 -9.92 -5.55 -3.44
N ILE A 81 -8.68 -5.95 -3.70
CA ILE A 81 -8.33 -7.29 -4.19
C ILE A 81 -7.49 -7.99 -3.12
N PRO A 82 -8.01 -9.07 -2.52
CA PRO A 82 -7.33 -9.80 -1.46
C PRO A 82 -6.16 -10.65 -1.97
N ALA A 83 -5.24 -10.98 -1.06
CA ALA A 83 -4.15 -11.93 -1.25
C ALA A 83 -4.48 -13.32 -0.69
N ASP A 84 -3.69 -14.30 -1.09
CA ASP A 84 -3.57 -15.58 -0.42
C ASP A 84 -2.18 -16.21 -0.63
N SER A 85 -1.94 -17.34 0.03
CA SER A 85 -0.64 -18.03 0.03
C SER A 85 -0.16 -18.50 -1.35
N ARG A 86 -1.03 -18.55 -2.38
CA ARG A 86 -0.66 -18.91 -3.75
C ARG A 86 0.25 -17.88 -4.42
N LEU A 87 0.37 -16.67 -3.84
CA LEU A 87 1.33 -15.64 -4.28
C LEU A 87 2.81 -16.02 -4.13
N VAL A 88 3.13 -17.15 -3.47
CA VAL A 88 4.48 -17.71 -3.47
C VAL A 88 4.85 -18.38 -4.80
N ALA A 89 3.90 -18.63 -5.67
CA ALA A 89 4.14 -19.19 -7.01
C ALA A 89 4.86 -18.19 -7.92
N ASN A 90 5.45 -18.69 -8.99
CA ASN A 90 6.03 -17.85 -10.04
C ASN A 90 4.96 -17.45 -11.05
N PHE A 91 4.90 -16.15 -11.33
CA PHE A 91 4.01 -15.56 -12.32
C PHE A 91 4.81 -14.99 -13.50
N SER A 92 4.13 -14.72 -14.62
CA SER A 92 4.71 -13.94 -15.70
C SER A 92 5.10 -12.55 -15.23
N ALA A 93 6.24 -12.01 -15.67
CA ALA A 93 6.72 -10.69 -15.24
C ALA A 93 5.72 -9.56 -15.56
N ASP A 94 4.90 -9.73 -16.59
CA ASP A 94 3.88 -8.78 -17.04
C ASP A 94 2.47 -9.07 -16.46
N ALA A 95 2.32 -10.10 -15.61
CA ALA A 95 1.02 -10.53 -15.10
C ALA A 95 0.28 -9.39 -14.37
N LEU A 96 0.95 -8.67 -13.49
CA LEU A 96 0.34 -7.55 -12.77
C LEU A 96 -0.06 -6.40 -13.70
N SER A 97 0.77 -6.08 -14.70
CA SER A 97 0.46 -5.07 -15.71
C SER A 97 -0.80 -5.44 -16.51
N LYS A 98 -0.96 -6.71 -16.86
CA LYS A 98 -2.18 -7.21 -17.53
C LYS A 98 -3.40 -7.06 -16.62
N VAL A 99 -3.32 -7.51 -15.39
CA VAL A 99 -4.42 -7.35 -14.40
C VAL A 99 -4.85 -5.89 -14.30
N ILE A 100 -3.90 -4.95 -14.16
CA ILE A 100 -4.19 -3.53 -14.02
C ILE A 100 -4.81 -2.95 -15.30
N SER A 101 -4.36 -3.37 -16.48
CA SER A 101 -4.91 -2.91 -17.77
C SER A 101 -6.33 -3.42 -18.04
N GLU A 102 -6.72 -4.52 -17.41
CA GLU A 102 -8.03 -5.18 -17.60
C GLU A 102 -9.01 -4.87 -16.45
N LEU A 103 -8.70 -3.91 -15.56
CA LEU A 103 -9.62 -3.53 -14.48
C LEU A 103 -10.96 -3.06 -15.03
N PRO A 104 -12.10 -3.56 -14.49
CA PRO A 104 -13.44 -3.27 -15.02
C PRO A 104 -13.89 -1.83 -14.74
N LYS A 105 -13.28 -1.15 -13.79
CA LYS A 105 -13.58 0.22 -13.39
C LYS A 105 -12.38 1.13 -13.57
N SER A 106 -12.63 2.41 -13.80
CA SER A 106 -11.58 3.42 -13.75
C SER A 106 -11.31 3.84 -12.31
N TYR A 107 -10.05 3.80 -11.91
CA TYR A 107 -9.56 4.29 -10.62
C TYR A 107 -8.68 5.52 -10.81
N ASP A 108 -8.67 6.41 -9.81
CA ASP A 108 -7.73 7.52 -9.76
C ASP A 108 -6.38 7.03 -9.25
N VAL A 109 -6.42 6.19 -8.18
CA VAL A 109 -5.23 5.63 -7.53
C VAL A 109 -5.38 4.12 -7.31
N VAL A 110 -4.31 3.38 -7.58
CA VAL A 110 -4.12 1.99 -7.18
C VAL A 110 -3.00 1.92 -6.17
N ILE A 111 -3.23 1.30 -5.02
CA ILE A 111 -2.25 1.10 -3.96
C ILE A 111 -1.88 -0.38 -3.93
N LEU A 112 -0.58 -0.68 -3.94
CA LEU A 112 -0.03 -2.03 -3.86
C LEU A 112 0.64 -2.21 -2.50
N ASP A 113 0.07 -3.08 -1.64
CA ASP A 113 0.71 -3.48 -0.37
C ASP A 113 1.62 -4.68 -0.62
N LEU A 114 2.90 -4.54 -0.30
CA LEU A 114 3.95 -5.50 -0.68
C LEU A 114 4.51 -6.25 0.54
N PRO A 115 4.98 -7.49 0.32
CA PRO A 115 5.65 -8.25 1.38
C PRO A 115 6.93 -7.58 1.87
N GLY A 116 7.36 -7.95 3.07
CA GLY A 116 8.63 -7.53 3.67
C GLY A 116 9.83 -8.30 3.12
N SER A 117 9.92 -8.48 1.80
CA SER A 117 11.00 -9.24 1.15
C SER A 117 11.28 -8.73 -0.27
N LEU A 118 12.50 -8.99 -0.76
CA LEU A 118 12.85 -8.77 -2.16
C LEU A 118 12.34 -9.96 -2.99
N SER A 119 11.07 -9.93 -3.35
CA SER A 119 10.34 -11.04 -3.96
C SER A 119 9.79 -10.66 -5.34
N GLN A 120 9.24 -11.64 -6.05
CA GLN A 120 8.64 -11.41 -7.36
C GLN A 120 7.47 -10.40 -7.31
N PRO A 121 6.54 -10.42 -6.32
CA PRO A 121 5.53 -9.37 -6.18
C PRO A 121 6.12 -7.95 -6.15
N LEU A 122 7.25 -7.74 -5.45
CA LEU A 122 7.93 -6.45 -5.47
C LEU A 122 8.41 -6.08 -6.88
N SER A 123 9.04 -7.00 -7.61
CA SER A 123 9.53 -6.72 -8.97
C SER A 123 8.39 -6.39 -9.93
N MET A 124 7.28 -7.12 -9.88
CA MET A 124 6.09 -6.84 -10.68
C MET A 124 5.48 -5.47 -10.31
N ALA A 125 5.41 -5.14 -9.03
CA ALA A 125 4.88 -3.86 -8.57
C ALA A 125 5.74 -2.68 -9.03
N LEU A 126 7.07 -2.79 -8.95
CA LEU A 126 7.99 -1.76 -9.43
C LEU A 126 7.82 -1.49 -10.94
N SER A 127 7.50 -2.50 -11.75
CA SER A 127 7.33 -2.35 -13.19
C SER A 127 6.10 -1.53 -13.59
N VAL A 128 5.13 -1.36 -12.70
CA VAL A 128 3.86 -0.65 -12.96
C VAL A 128 3.68 0.64 -12.15
N SER A 129 4.49 0.85 -11.12
CA SER A 129 4.36 1.99 -10.21
C SER A 129 4.93 3.28 -10.77
N GLN A 130 4.29 4.40 -10.47
CA GLN A 130 4.83 5.75 -10.67
C GLN A 130 5.58 6.25 -9.44
N LEU A 131 5.19 5.78 -8.25
CA LEU A 131 5.80 6.17 -6.99
C LEU A 131 5.91 4.96 -6.06
N VAL A 132 7.06 4.79 -5.44
CA VAL A 132 7.28 3.82 -4.36
C VAL A 132 7.45 4.58 -3.05
N ILE A 133 6.59 4.31 -2.10
CA ILE A 133 6.66 4.89 -0.76
C ILE A 133 7.26 3.83 0.18
N VAL A 134 8.31 4.22 0.87
CA VAL A 134 9.02 3.32 1.78
C VAL A 134 8.88 3.86 3.20
N PRO A 135 8.00 3.28 4.05
CA PRO A 135 7.92 3.66 5.44
C PRO A 135 9.24 3.33 6.15
N VAL A 136 9.82 4.30 6.85
CA VAL A 136 11.11 4.18 7.51
C VAL A 136 11.02 4.65 8.96
N ARG A 137 11.41 3.78 9.88
CA ARG A 137 11.56 4.07 11.31
C ARG A 137 13.00 4.44 11.63
N ASN A 138 13.24 5.09 12.75
CA ASN A 138 14.59 5.43 13.21
C ASN A 138 15.34 4.19 13.73
N ASN A 139 15.60 3.22 12.85
CA ASN A 139 16.45 2.06 13.14
C ASN A 139 17.16 1.56 11.88
N LEU A 140 18.31 0.92 12.07
CA LEU A 140 19.16 0.44 10.98
C LEU A 140 18.47 -0.60 10.09
N HIS A 141 17.60 -1.44 10.64
CA HIS A 141 16.90 -2.46 9.87
C HIS A 141 15.96 -1.84 8.83
N SER A 142 15.17 -0.87 9.25
CA SER A 142 14.25 -0.14 8.39
C SER A 142 14.98 0.70 7.34
N LEU A 143 16.05 1.38 7.73
CA LEU A 143 16.90 2.16 6.82
C LEU A 143 17.58 1.28 5.77
N ARG A 144 18.11 0.12 6.16
CA ARG A 144 18.67 -0.87 5.23
C ARG A 144 17.63 -1.32 4.22
N GLY A 145 16.40 -1.59 4.68
CA GLY A 145 15.29 -1.96 3.81
C GLY A 145 14.96 -0.90 2.77
N TYR A 146 14.96 0.37 3.15
CA TYR A 146 14.83 1.51 2.23
C TYR A 146 15.92 1.51 1.15
N LEU A 147 17.19 1.41 1.56
CA LEU A 147 18.32 1.41 0.63
C LEU A 147 18.26 0.24 -0.35
N GLN A 148 17.84 -0.94 0.10
CA GLN A 148 17.65 -2.11 -0.76
C GLN A 148 16.54 -1.88 -1.80
N VAL A 149 15.37 -1.37 -1.38
CA VAL A 149 14.28 -1.04 -2.31
C VAL A 149 14.75 0.00 -3.31
N LYS A 150 15.37 1.08 -2.84
CA LYS A 150 15.89 2.16 -3.71
C LYS A 150 16.88 1.62 -4.75
N SER A 151 17.78 0.71 -4.37
CA SER A 151 18.81 0.17 -5.28
C SER A 151 18.22 -0.67 -6.44
N ILE A 152 17.04 -1.27 -6.27
CA ILE A 152 16.41 -2.10 -7.31
C ILE A 152 15.28 -1.38 -8.06
N SER A 153 14.90 -0.17 -7.62
CA SER A 153 13.80 0.62 -8.20
C SER A 153 14.28 1.54 -9.34
N ALA A 154 15.12 1.01 -10.25
CA ALA A 154 15.62 1.79 -11.37
C ALA A 154 14.47 2.34 -12.25
N GLY A 155 14.43 3.67 -12.44
CA GLY A 155 13.45 4.34 -13.29
C GLY A 155 12.10 4.64 -12.63
N VAL A 156 11.93 4.31 -11.34
CA VAL A 156 10.73 4.66 -10.55
C VAL A 156 11.11 5.64 -9.44
N GLU A 157 10.26 6.62 -9.19
CA GLU A 157 10.46 7.54 -8.07
C GLU A 157 10.28 6.81 -6.74
N VAL A 158 11.28 6.92 -5.84
CA VAL A 158 11.24 6.31 -4.50
C VAL A 158 11.31 7.40 -3.45
N LYS A 159 10.31 7.47 -2.59
CA LYS A 159 10.28 8.38 -1.45
C LYS A 159 10.19 7.60 -0.14
N ALA A 160 10.98 8.03 0.82
CA ALA A 160 10.84 7.54 2.18
C ALA A 160 9.72 8.32 2.89
N LEU A 161 8.95 7.60 3.70
CA LEU A 161 8.00 8.19 4.63
C LEU A 161 8.49 7.96 6.05
N ALA A 162 8.83 9.03 6.73
CA ALA A 162 9.28 8.95 8.11
C ALA A 162 8.14 8.51 9.03
N ILE A 163 8.38 7.49 9.86
CA ILE A 163 7.49 7.08 10.94
C ILE A 163 8.15 7.48 12.26
N GLY A 164 7.53 8.42 12.96
CA GLY A 164 8.12 9.10 14.09
C GLY A 164 9.11 10.20 13.66
N THR A 165 9.88 10.70 14.62
CA THR A 165 10.84 11.80 14.43
C THR A 165 12.26 11.28 14.20
N ASN A 166 13.15 12.13 13.67
CA ASN A 166 14.60 11.89 13.57
C ASN A 166 15.03 10.74 12.65
N VAL A 167 14.38 10.58 11.51
CA VAL A 167 14.81 9.61 10.49
C VAL A 167 15.99 10.18 9.71
N LEU A 168 17.10 9.44 9.64
CA LEU A 168 18.36 9.86 9.00
C LEU A 168 18.34 9.63 7.49
N ILE A 169 17.50 10.39 6.77
CA ILE A 169 17.41 10.40 5.30
C ILE A 169 17.42 11.85 4.83
N ALA A 170 18.03 12.11 3.68
CA ALA A 170 18.04 13.44 3.09
C ALA A 170 16.60 13.93 2.82
N GLU A 171 16.31 15.19 3.12
CA GLU A 171 14.96 15.79 2.96
C GLU A 171 14.38 15.61 1.55
N ALA A 172 15.21 15.73 0.51
CA ALA A 172 14.77 15.55 -0.86
C ALA A 172 14.23 14.14 -1.19
N GLU A 173 14.46 13.17 -0.34
CA GLU A 173 13.99 11.79 -0.49
C GLU A 173 12.78 11.47 0.39
N LEU A 174 12.37 12.39 1.24
CA LEU A 174 11.23 12.22 2.14
C LEU A 174 9.90 12.68 1.49
N ILE A 175 8.82 12.08 1.94
CA ILE A 175 7.50 12.70 1.91
C ILE A 175 7.51 13.81 2.97
N ASP A 176 6.93 14.96 2.67
CA ASP A 176 7.09 16.18 3.47
C ASP A 176 6.59 16.05 4.90
N GLU A 177 5.54 15.24 5.11
CA GLU A 177 4.91 15.04 6.40
C GLU A 177 5.29 13.68 7.00
N PRO A 178 5.78 13.63 8.26
CA PRO A 178 6.02 12.36 8.94
C PRO A 178 4.71 11.76 9.46
N LEU A 179 4.65 10.44 9.58
CA LEU A 179 3.59 9.76 10.31
C LEU A 179 3.86 9.73 11.81
N LEU A 180 2.86 10.07 12.59
CA LEU A 180 2.94 9.99 14.04
C LEU A 180 2.59 8.57 14.54
N GLU A 181 3.42 8.04 15.42
CA GLU A 181 3.11 6.81 16.16
C GLU A 181 2.16 7.14 17.32
N SER A 182 1.16 6.29 17.54
CA SER A 182 0.21 6.51 18.63
C SER A 182 -0.48 5.21 19.06
N ASN A 183 -1.02 5.24 20.26
CA ASN A 183 -1.82 4.14 20.81
C ASN A 183 -3.13 3.92 20.02
N GLU A 184 -3.65 4.96 19.37
CA GLU A 184 -4.85 4.87 18.53
C GLU A 184 -4.61 4.02 17.28
N LEU A 185 -3.38 4.00 16.74
CA LEU A 185 -3.01 3.11 15.65
C LEU A 185 -3.03 1.65 16.08
N GLU A 186 -2.55 1.34 17.28
CA GLU A 186 -2.60 -0.01 17.85
C GLU A 186 -4.04 -0.43 18.13
N ALA A 187 -4.85 0.47 18.71
CA ALA A 187 -6.26 0.21 18.96
C ALA A 187 -7.04 -0.02 17.64
N ALA A 188 -6.82 0.79 16.63
CA ALA A 188 -7.41 0.61 15.31
C ALA A 188 -6.96 -0.71 14.65
N ALA A 189 -5.69 -1.11 14.82
CA ALA A 189 -5.15 -2.36 14.28
C ALA A 189 -5.82 -3.62 14.85
N ALA A 190 -6.39 -3.54 16.04
CA ALA A 190 -7.18 -4.61 16.65
C ALA A 190 -8.61 -4.71 16.08
N THR A 191 -8.99 -3.81 15.18
CA THR A 191 -10.29 -3.76 14.51
C THR A 191 -10.12 -3.96 12.99
N LYS A 192 -11.24 -3.96 12.26
CA LYS A 192 -11.24 -3.99 10.79
C LYS A 192 -11.16 -2.57 10.18
N PHE A 193 -11.08 -1.53 11.00
CA PHE A 193 -11.10 -0.14 10.56
C PHE A 193 -9.73 0.49 10.62
N SER A 194 -9.51 1.47 9.74
CA SER A 194 -8.36 2.36 9.81
C SER A 194 -8.47 3.32 11.00
N VAL A 195 -7.36 3.95 11.39
CA VAL A 195 -7.40 5.00 12.42
C VAL A 195 -8.26 6.19 11.98
N LEU A 196 -8.38 6.45 10.69
CA LEU A 196 -9.22 7.52 10.13
C LEU A 196 -10.72 7.30 10.40
N THR A 197 -11.12 6.04 10.54
CA THR A 197 -12.50 5.67 10.87
C THR A 197 -12.67 5.42 12.36
N HIS A 198 -11.72 4.74 12.99
CA HIS A 198 -11.77 4.36 14.41
C HIS A 198 -11.61 5.57 15.34
N SER A 199 -10.68 6.48 15.02
CA SER A 199 -10.33 7.64 15.86
C SER A 199 -10.20 8.90 15.01
N LYS A 200 -11.28 9.29 14.33
CA LYS A 200 -11.33 10.33 13.28
C LYS A 200 -10.70 11.67 13.64
N ALA A 201 -10.80 12.06 14.91
CA ALA A 201 -10.30 13.35 15.42
C ALA A 201 -8.91 13.25 16.07
N SER A 202 -8.24 12.09 16.00
CA SER A 202 -6.90 11.94 16.57
C SER A 202 -5.85 12.61 15.69
N GLU A 203 -4.75 13.03 16.33
CA GLU A 203 -3.56 13.55 15.61
C GLU A 203 -3.02 12.54 14.60
N SER A 204 -3.08 11.25 14.91
CA SER A 204 -2.69 10.20 13.96
C SER A 204 -3.56 10.19 12.73
N ALA A 205 -4.89 10.30 12.86
CA ALA A 205 -5.78 10.33 11.71
C ALA A 205 -5.51 11.57 10.85
N GLU A 206 -5.25 12.72 11.46
CA GLU A 206 -4.85 13.94 10.76
C GLU A 206 -3.51 13.79 10.06
N SER A 207 -2.50 13.20 10.70
CA SER A 207 -1.20 12.90 10.10
C SER A 207 -1.33 12.03 8.84
N PHE A 208 -2.19 11.00 8.85
CA PHE A 208 -2.45 10.20 7.65
C PHE A 208 -3.15 10.98 6.54
N ARG A 209 -4.06 11.92 6.87
CA ARG A 209 -4.68 12.81 5.87
C ARG A 209 -3.65 13.72 5.23
N ASN A 210 -2.78 14.34 6.03
CA ASN A 210 -1.73 15.23 5.55
C ASN A 210 -0.75 14.48 4.62
N VAL A 211 -0.29 13.31 5.03
CA VAL A 211 0.53 12.43 4.19
C VAL A 211 -0.22 12.04 2.91
N GLY A 212 -1.50 11.67 3.01
CA GLY A 212 -2.33 11.32 1.87
C GLY A 212 -2.45 12.48 0.89
N TYR A 213 -2.70 13.70 1.37
CA TYR A 213 -2.76 14.90 0.54
C TYR A 213 -1.43 15.20 -0.15
N SER A 214 -0.31 15.17 0.59
CA SER A 214 1.02 15.37 0.02
C SER A 214 1.36 14.35 -1.08
N ILE A 215 0.92 13.09 -0.92
CA ILE A 215 1.10 12.08 -1.96
C ILE A 215 0.23 12.38 -3.19
N LEU A 216 -1.03 12.78 -3.02
CA LEU A 216 -1.92 13.14 -4.13
C LEU A 216 -1.37 14.35 -4.90
N GLU A 217 -0.86 15.37 -4.21
CA GLU A 217 -0.21 16.54 -4.82
C GLU A 217 0.99 16.11 -5.68
N LYS A 218 1.90 15.27 -5.14
CA LYS A 218 3.04 14.73 -5.90
C LYS A 218 2.62 13.92 -7.14
N LEU A 219 1.45 13.31 -7.12
CA LEU A 219 0.89 12.56 -8.24
C LEU A 219 0.11 13.44 -9.24
N GLY A 220 -0.12 14.72 -8.93
CA GLY A 220 -0.96 15.62 -9.70
C GLY A 220 -2.44 15.23 -9.68
N LEU A 221 -2.93 14.84 -8.50
CA LEU A 221 -4.29 14.34 -8.24
C LEU A 221 -5.01 15.15 -7.14
N GLU A 222 -4.56 16.33 -6.78
CA GLU A 222 -5.23 17.20 -5.80
C GLU A 222 -6.66 17.61 -6.22
#